data_f2da94dfb487baad5575cbdeafbe0623
#
_entry.id   f2da94dfb487baad5575cbdeafbe0623
#
_cell.length_a   1.000
_cell.length_b   1.000
_cell.length_c   1.000
_cell.angle_alpha   90.00
_cell.angle_beta   90.00
_cell.angle_gamma   90.00
#
_symmetry.space_group_name_H-M   'P 1'
#
loop_
_entity.id
_entity.type
_entity.pdbx_description
1 polymer ?
#
loop_
_entity_poly.entity_id
_entity_poly.type
_entity_poly.pdbx_seq_one_letter_code
_entity_poly.pdbx_strand_id
1 'polypeptide(L)'
;MAEAFFYRPSRHPRDLLRRARRRLGVLVKGVVAVALIALATTLAIVAVPRILGYSALVVRGSSMGDAAPLGSVVIGRSVSPADVGVGDVILIRAEANGQALPPVLHRVVSLEHLDGELVVGTKGDANASADPERYRLDRETISPLFVVPFVGYLVGFAATPAGWVLFSAIPGSVICALWIRSIWAPRPRRASVGERGAARG
;
A
#
# COMPACT_ATOMS: atom_id res chain seq x y z
N MET A 1 69.19 -9.93 -14.09
CA MET A 1 67.90 -9.22 -13.94
C MET A 1 66.85 -10.07 -14.61
N ALA A 2 66.05 -10.80 -13.82
CA ALA A 2 64.97 -11.65 -14.33
C ALA A 2 63.67 -10.94 -14.09
N GLU A 3 63.02 -10.45 -15.18
CA GLU A 3 61.68 -9.89 -15.12
C GLU A 3 60.66 -11.00 -14.86
N ALA A 4 60.06 -10.98 -13.68
CA ALA A 4 58.96 -11.87 -13.35
C ALA A 4 57.71 -11.42 -14.11
N PHE A 5 57.38 -12.10 -15.19
CA PHE A 5 56.15 -11.93 -15.95
C PHE A 5 54.98 -12.38 -15.04
N PHE A 6 54.27 -11.41 -14.47
CA PHE A 6 53.02 -11.65 -13.75
C PHE A 6 51.96 -12.14 -14.74
N TYR A 7 51.80 -13.43 -14.89
CA TYR A 7 50.66 -14.03 -15.59
C TYR A 7 49.36 -13.69 -14.82
N ARG A 8 48.63 -12.72 -15.30
CA ARG A 8 47.26 -12.47 -14.84
C ARG A 8 46.33 -13.48 -15.51
N PRO A 9 45.74 -14.46 -14.76
CA PRO A 9 44.84 -15.43 -15.38
C PRO A 9 43.63 -14.69 -15.98
N SER A 10 43.46 -14.82 -17.28
CA SER A 10 42.30 -14.28 -18.02
C SER A 10 41.02 -14.91 -17.44
N ARG A 11 40.16 -14.08 -16.87
CA ARG A 11 38.89 -14.55 -16.32
C ARG A 11 38.06 -15.16 -17.44
N HIS A 12 37.76 -16.45 -17.34
CA HIS A 12 37.02 -17.19 -18.36
C HIS A 12 35.64 -16.50 -18.59
N PRO A 13 35.21 -16.23 -19.83
CA PRO A 13 33.93 -15.55 -20.13
C PRO A 13 32.72 -16.25 -19.49
N ARG A 14 32.78 -17.56 -19.29
CA ARG A 14 31.77 -18.38 -18.63
C ARG A 14 31.56 -18.01 -17.15
N ASP A 15 32.58 -17.59 -16.44
CA ASP A 15 32.50 -17.21 -15.02
C ASP A 15 31.87 -15.84 -14.85
N LEU A 16 32.11 -14.93 -15.79
CA LEU A 16 31.45 -13.62 -15.83
C LEU A 16 29.94 -13.77 -16.07
N LEU A 17 29.55 -14.62 -17.01
CA LEU A 17 28.14 -14.91 -17.29
C LEU A 17 27.42 -15.58 -16.10
N ARG A 18 28.08 -16.52 -15.42
CA ARG A 18 27.54 -17.16 -14.21
C ARG A 18 27.33 -16.13 -13.08
N ARG A 19 28.31 -15.24 -12.87
CA ARG A 19 28.20 -14.16 -11.86
C ARG A 19 27.12 -13.17 -12.21
N ALA A 20 27.01 -12.76 -13.48
CA ALA A 20 25.97 -11.87 -13.96
C ALA A 20 24.56 -12.47 -13.76
N ARG A 21 24.35 -13.74 -14.13
CA ARG A 21 23.10 -14.47 -13.90
C ARG A 21 22.74 -14.58 -12.42
N ARG A 22 23.74 -14.84 -11.55
CA ARG A 22 23.52 -14.91 -10.10
C ARG A 22 23.12 -13.55 -9.54
N ARG A 23 23.80 -12.46 -9.93
CA ARG A 23 23.47 -11.09 -9.52
C ARG A 23 22.08 -10.69 -10.00
N LEU A 24 21.74 -10.96 -11.26
CA LEU A 24 20.41 -10.71 -11.80
C LEU A 24 19.33 -11.48 -11.03
N GLY A 25 19.56 -12.75 -10.69
CA GLY A 25 18.63 -13.54 -9.89
C GLY A 25 18.43 -12.98 -8.47
N VAL A 26 19.46 -12.43 -7.84
CA VAL A 26 19.36 -11.77 -6.52
C VAL A 26 18.58 -10.47 -6.65
N LEU A 27 18.86 -9.65 -7.67
CA LEU A 27 18.14 -8.40 -7.91
C LEU A 27 16.64 -8.64 -8.16
N VAL A 28 16.30 -9.61 -9.02
CA VAL A 28 14.90 -9.96 -9.30
C VAL A 28 14.18 -10.40 -8.03
N LYS A 29 14.80 -11.27 -7.21
CA LYS A 29 14.21 -11.68 -5.93
C LYS A 29 14.02 -10.50 -4.98
N GLY A 30 14.98 -9.58 -4.91
CA GLY A 30 14.88 -8.37 -4.11
C GLY A 30 13.71 -7.47 -4.54
N VAL A 31 13.58 -7.21 -5.84
CA VAL A 31 12.47 -6.41 -6.40
C VAL A 31 11.12 -7.06 -6.11
N VAL A 32 11.00 -8.39 -6.32
CA VAL A 32 9.77 -9.13 -6.00
C VAL A 32 9.43 -9.05 -4.51
N ALA A 33 10.42 -9.22 -3.63
CA ALA A 33 10.20 -9.12 -2.19
C ALA A 33 9.70 -7.72 -1.78
N VAL A 34 10.33 -6.66 -2.31
CA VAL A 34 9.91 -5.27 -2.06
C VAL A 34 8.48 -5.03 -2.57
N ALA A 35 8.14 -5.50 -3.78
CA ALA A 35 6.80 -5.37 -4.33
C ALA A 35 5.74 -6.10 -3.48
N LEU A 36 6.04 -7.31 -3.01
CA LEU A 36 5.13 -8.07 -2.13
C LEU A 36 4.96 -7.40 -0.76
N ILE A 37 6.03 -6.87 -0.18
CA ILE A 37 5.96 -6.13 1.08
C ILE A 37 5.11 -4.87 0.90
N ALA A 38 5.34 -4.09 -0.16
CA ALA A 38 4.56 -2.91 -0.47
C ALA A 38 3.07 -3.23 -0.65
N LEU A 39 2.75 -4.29 -1.38
CA LEU A 39 1.38 -4.77 -1.55
C LEU A 39 0.76 -5.19 -0.22
N ALA A 40 1.45 -6.01 0.58
CA ALA A 40 0.96 -6.46 1.87
C ALA A 40 0.73 -5.29 2.84
N THR A 41 1.64 -4.32 2.88
CA THR A 41 1.50 -3.11 3.70
C THR A 41 0.30 -2.27 3.25
N THR A 42 0.12 -2.09 1.93
CA THR A 42 -1.02 -1.35 1.38
C THR A 42 -2.35 -2.02 1.72
N LEU A 43 -2.43 -3.33 1.56
CA LEU A 43 -3.61 -4.11 1.93
C LEU A 43 -3.88 -4.05 3.44
N ALA A 44 -2.85 -4.13 4.27
CA ALA A 44 -2.98 -4.03 5.72
C ALA A 44 -3.53 -2.66 6.16
N ILE A 45 -3.05 -1.56 5.59
CA ILE A 45 -3.52 -0.21 5.90
C ILE A 45 -5.03 -0.05 5.61
N VAL A 46 -5.56 -0.75 4.61
CA VAL A 46 -6.98 -0.67 4.25
C VAL A 46 -7.82 -1.74 4.95
N ALA A 47 -7.31 -2.97 5.06
CA ALA A 47 -8.08 -4.11 5.57
C ALA A 47 -8.12 -4.15 7.11
N VAL A 48 -6.99 -3.91 7.78
CA VAL A 48 -6.90 -4.01 9.24
C VAL A 48 -7.85 -3.04 9.94
N PRO A 49 -7.90 -1.74 9.58
CA PRO A 49 -8.88 -0.84 10.19
C PRO A 49 -10.31 -1.33 10.04
N ARG A 50 -10.68 -1.85 8.84
CA ARG A 50 -12.03 -2.36 8.59
C ARG A 50 -12.38 -3.56 9.45
N ILE A 51 -11.44 -4.50 9.64
CA ILE A 51 -11.63 -5.66 10.51
C ILE A 51 -11.81 -5.22 11.97
N LEU A 52 -11.16 -4.12 12.37
CA LEU A 52 -11.26 -3.52 13.71
C LEU A 52 -12.47 -2.57 13.86
N GLY A 53 -13.35 -2.47 12.86
CA GLY A 53 -14.53 -1.60 12.90
C GLY A 53 -14.26 -0.13 12.52
N TYR A 54 -13.09 0.19 12.02
CA TYR A 54 -12.76 1.52 11.51
C TYR A 54 -13.05 1.64 10.02
N SER A 55 -13.26 2.87 9.55
CA SER A 55 -13.39 3.19 8.13
C SER A 55 -12.06 3.66 7.57
N ALA A 56 -11.69 3.15 6.38
CA ALA A 56 -10.52 3.62 5.63
C ALA A 56 -11.00 4.28 4.33
N LEU A 57 -10.65 5.54 4.13
CA LEU A 57 -11.10 6.39 3.03
C LEU A 57 -9.91 7.01 2.30
N VAL A 58 -9.96 7.09 0.98
CA VAL A 58 -8.95 7.77 0.18
C VAL A 58 -9.39 9.21 -0.08
N VAL A 59 -8.54 10.16 0.29
CA VAL A 59 -8.74 11.60 0.04
C VAL A 59 -8.53 11.89 -1.44
N ARG A 60 -9.57 12.39 -2.10
CA ARG A 60 -9.56 12.72 -3.52
C ARG A 60 -9.67 14.22 -3.82
N GLY A 61 -9.86 15.03 -2.79
CA GLY A 61 -9.92 16.49 -2.87
C GLY A 61 -8.78 17.16 -2.12
N SER A 62 -8.50 18.41 -2.43
CA SER A 62 -7.46 19.23 -1.76
C SER A 62 -8.05 20.22 -0.75
N SER A 63 -9.35 20.16 -0.49
CA SER A 63 -10.06 21.13 0.37
C SER A 63 -9.60 21.15 1.84
N MET A 64 -8.96 20.06 2.30
CA MET A 64 -8.41 19.98 3.66
C MET A 64 -6.93 20.38 3.75
N GLY A 65 -6.28 20.68 2.61
CA GLY A 65 -4.87 21.10 2.60
C GLY A 65 -3.95 20.11 3.32
N ASP A 66 -3.12 20.64 4.22
CA ASP A 66 -2.13 19.84 4.98
C ASP A 66 -2.77 18.94 6.04
N ALA A 67 -4.00 19.20 6.47
CA ALA A 67 -4.70 18.36 7.45
C ALA A 67 -5.05 16.97 6.87
N ALA A 68 -5.38 16.91 5.58
CA ALA A 68 -5.59 15.66 4.85
C ALA A 68 -5.18 15.84 3.39
N PRO A 69 -3.89 15.71 3.05
CA PRO A 69 -3.38 15.94 1.71
C PRO A 69 -4.03 15.01 0.68
N LEU A 70 -4.16 15.51 -0.54
CA LEU A 70 -4.63 14.72 -1.69
C LEU A 70 -3.84 13.41 -1.80
N GLY A 71 -4.53 12.29 -1.99
CA GLY A 71 -3.90 10.98 -2.06
C GLY A 71 -3.54 10.37 -0.70
N SER A 72 -4.01 10.94 0.41
CA SER A 72 -3.91 10.32 1.73
C SER A 72 -4.96 9.23 1.92
N VAL A 73 -4.69 8.30 2.84
CA VAL A 73 -5.71 7.40 3.42
C VAL A 73 -6.06 7.94 4.81
N VAL A 74 -7.33 8.22 5.01
CA VAL A 74 -7.89 8.60 6.31
C VAL A 74 -8.48 7.36 6.96
N ILE A 75 -8.04 7.07 8.18
CA ILE A 75 -8.62 6.04 9.05
C ILE A 75 -9.46 6.77 10.08
N GLY A 76 -10.75 6.48 10.12
CA GLY A 76 -11.71 7.15 10.99
C GLY A 76 -12.63 6.16 11.71
N ARG A 77 -13.23 6.65 12.79
CA ARG A 77 -14.27 5.93 13.54
C ARG A 77 -15.64 6.51 13.25
N SER A 78 -16.66 5.68 13.39
CA SER A 78 -18.05 6.15 13.42
C SER A 78 -18.28 6.98 14.69
N VAL A 79 -18.94 8.11 14.55
CA VAL A 79 -19.36 9.01 15.66
C VAL A 79 -20.84 9.34 15.51
N SER A 80 -21.53 9.37 16.64
CA SER A 80 -22.92 9.79 16.70
C SER A 80 -23.05 11.29 16.41
N PRO A 81 -24.12 11.77 15.78
CA PRO A 81 -24.40 13.20 15.65
C PRO A 81 -24.32 13.97 16.98
N ALA A 82 -24.76 13.34 18.08
CA ALA A 82 -24.73 13.96 19.42
C ALA A 82 -23.32 14.23 19.97
N ASP A 83 -22.30 13.52 19.43
CA ASP A 83 -20.91 13.64 19.86
C ASP A 83 -20.11 14.60 18.96
N VAL A 84 -20.74 15.18 17.92
CA VAL A 84 -20.07 16.10 16.99
C VAL A 84 -20.07 17.51 17.54
N GLY A 85 -18.89 18.12 17.61
CA GLY A 85 -18.65 19.48 18.06
C GLY A 85 -18.13 20.43 16.98
N VAL A 86 -18.21 21.74 17.25
CA VAL A 86 -17.52 22.75 16.42
C VAL A 86 -16.02 22.53 16.52
N GLY A 87 -15.33 22.52 15.38
CA GLY A 87 -13.92 22.21 15.26
C GLY A 87 -13.61 20.76 14.86
N ASP A 88 -14.57 19.85 15.01
CA ASP A 88 -14.41 18.46 14.57
C ASP A 88 -14.34 18.36 13.05
N VAL A 89 -13.50 17.44 12.58
CA VAL A 89 -13.48 17.07 11.16
C VAL A 89 -14.36 15.85 10.96
N ILE A 90 -15.30 15.94 10.03
CA ILE A 90 -16.28 14.87 9.77
C ILE A 90 -16.38 14.58 8.27
N LEU A 91 -16.82 13.36 7.95
CA LEU A 91 -17.17 12.97 6.59
C LEU A 91 -18.62 13.34 6.29
N ILE A 92 -18.79 14.25 5.35
CA ILE A 92 -20.12 14.68 4.90
C ILE A 92 -20.54 13.83 3.72
N ARG A 93 -21.77 13.31 3.79
CA ARG A 93 -22.45 12.63 2.70
C ARG A 93 -23.63 13.51 2.29
N ALA A 94 -23.48 14.18 1.17
CA ALA A 94 -24.54 15.03 0.60
C ALA A 94 -25.26 14.31 -0.55
N GLU A 95 -26.49 14.69 -0.77
CA GLU A 95 -27.30 14.28 -1.92
C GLU A 95 -27.76 15.52 -2.68
N ALA A 96 -27.67 15.49 -3.99
CA ALA A 96 -28.21 16.51 -4.86
C ALA A 96 -29.13 15.88 -5.92
N ASN A 97 -30.33 16.35 -6.06
CA ASN A 97 -31.29 15.82 -7.04
C ASN A 97 -31.55 14.31 -6.91
N GLY A 98 -31.53 13.77 -5.69
CA GLY A 98 -31.70 12.33 -5.45
C GLY A 98 -30.48 11.46 -5.81
N GLN A 99 -29.34 12.09 -6.10
CA GLN A 99 -28.08 11.41 -6.34
C GLN A 99 -27.08 11.67 -5.21
N ALA A 100 -26.46 10.62 -4.70
CA ALA A 100 -25.41 10.75 -3.71
C ALA A 100 -24.18 11.44 -4.33
N LEU A 101 -23.78 12.54 -3.74
CA LEU A 101 -22.53 13.22 -4.09
C LEU A 101 -21.32 12.48 -3.51
N PRO A 102 -20.14 12.64 -4.11
CA PRO A 102 -18.92 12.12 -3.52
C PRO A 102 -18.76 12.65 -2.09
N PRO A 103 -18.51 11.79 -1.10
CA PRO A 103 -18.34 12.23 0.28
C PRO A 103 -17.11 13.13 0.41
N VAL A 104 -17.23 14.18 1.19
CA VAL A 104 -16.16 15.15 1.48
C VAL A 104 -15.81 15.16 2.96
N LEU A 105 -14.55 15.41 3.27
CA LEU A 105 -14.06 15.56 4.63
C LEU A 105 -13.90 17.05 4.88
N HIS A 106 -14.68 17.62 5.79
CA HIS A 106 -14.63 19.05 6.14
C HIS A 106 -14.72 19.26 7.65
N ARG A 107 -14.30 20.42 8.10
CA ARG A 107 -14.36 20.84 9.50
C ARG A 107 -15.69 21.51 9.81
N VAL A 108 -16.29 21.16 10.91
CA VAL A 108 -17.51 21.79 11.46
C VAL A 108 -17.17 23.19 11.96
N VAL A 109 -17.83 24.19 11.42
CA VAL A 109 -17.67 25.60 11.80
C VAL A 109 -18.89 26.19 12.50
N SER A 110 -20.06 25.56 12.35
CA SER A 110 -21.27 25.93 13.10
C SER A 110 -22.14 24.69 13.35
N LEU A 111 -22.89 24.74 14.45
CA LEU A 111 -23.86 23.73 14.87
C LEU A 111 -25.16 24.43 15.20
N GLU A 112 -26.25 23.92 14.68
CA GLU A 112 -27.61 24.41 14.95
C GLU A 112 -28.55 23.21 15.12
N HIS A 113 -29.54 23.34 15.99
CA HIS A 113 -30.63 22.37 16.11
C HIS A 113 -31.87 22.94 15.44
N LEU A 114 -32.32 22.35 14.37
CA LEU A 114 -33.51 22.71 13.64
C LEU A 114 -34.47 21.52 13.64
N ASP A 115 -35.70 21.74 14.16
CA ASP A 115 -36.72 20.71 14.23
C ASP A 115 -36.30 19.40 14.94
N GLY A 116 -35.39 19.52 15.91
CA GLY A 116 -34.84 18.36 16.66
C GLY A 116 -33.70 17.61 15.93
N GLU A 117 -33.33 18.06 14.75
CA GLU A 117 -32.19 17.50 13.98
C GLU A 117 -30.96 18.40 14.12
N LEU A 118 -29.78 17.78 14.10
CA LEU A 118 -28.53 18.50 14.11
C LEU A 118 -28.15 18.93 12.69
N VAL A 119 -27.99 20.24 12.50
CA VAL A 119 -27.58 20.86 11.23
C VAL A 119 -26.21 21.47 11.42
N VAL A 120 -25.26 21.10 10.55
CA VAL A 120 -23.88 21.57 10.61
C VAL A 120 -23.52 22.44 9.42
N GLY A 121 -22.84 23.54 9.67
CA GLY A 121 -22.11 24.28 8.65
C GLY A 121 -20.65 23.83 8.68
N THR A 122 -20.07 23.64 7.50
CA THR A 122 -18.73 23.07 7.37
C THR A 122 -17.83 23.92 6.50
N LYS A 123 -16.52 23.65 6.57
CA LYS A 123 -15.49 24.32 5.77
C LYS A 123 -14.31 23.38 5.57
N GLY A 124 -13.80 23.29 4.35
CA GLY A 124 -12.50 22.70 4.11
C GLY A 124 -11.39 23.61 4.65
N ASP A 125 -10.40 23.05 5.31
CA ASP A 125 -9.33 23.83 5.97
C ASP A 125 -8.56 24.74 4.98
N ALA A 126 -8.42 24.31 3.72
CA ALA A 126 -7.78 25.08 2.65
C ALA A 126 -8.74 26.03 1.90
N ASN A 127 -10.05 25.95 2.16
CA ASN A 127 -11.03 26.81 1.48
C ASN A 127 -11.01 28.23 2.05
N ALA A 128 -11.26 29.24 1.21
CA ALA A 128 -11.34 30.64 1.66
C ALA A 128 -12.62 30.89 2.50
N SER A 129 -13.75 30.26 2.12
CA SER A 129 -15.06 30.44 2.75
C SER A 129 -15.62 29.12 3.25
N ALA A 130 -16.59 29.20 4.16
CA ALA A 130 -17.42 28.07 4.54
C ALA A 130 -18.22 27.53 3.34
N ASP A 131 -18.64 26.27 3.45
CA ASP A 131 -19.48 25.67 2.45
C ASP A 131 -20.83 26.42 2.38
N PRO A 132 -21.39 26.67 1.20
CA PRO A 132 -22.66 27.39 1.06
C PRO A 132 -23.84 26.56 1.59
N GLU A 133 -23.69 25.25 1.62
CA GLU A 133 -24.70 24.31 2.04
C GLU A 133 -24.54 23.96 3.52
N ARG A 134 -25.66 23.70 4.19
CA ARG A 134 -25.71 23.15 5.54
C ARG A 134 -26.22 21.73 5.46
N TYR A 135 -25.62 20.85 6.27
CA TYR A 135 -25.85 19.42 6.19
C TYR A 135 -26.56 18.93 7.46
N ARG A 136 -27.64 18.19 7.27
CA ARG A 136 -28.30 17.49 8.37
C ARG A 136 -27.58 16.23 8.72
N LEU A 137 -27.27 16.04 10.01
CA LEU A 137 -26.68 14.83 10.53
C LEU A 137 -27.77 13.95 11.16
N ASP A 138 -28.42 13.15 10.34
CA ASP A 138 -29.48 12.21 10.72
C ASP A 138 -28.96 10.82 11.11
N ARG A 139 -27.69 10.56 10.82
CA ARG A 139 -27.03 9.27 11.06
C ARG A 139 -25.58 9.46 11.47
N GLU A 140 -24.97 8.38 11.93
CA GLU A 140 -23.54 8.36 12.24
C GLU A 140 -22.68 8.84 11.07
N THR A 141 -21.69 9.62 11.39
CA THR A 141 -20.66 10.07 10.45
C THR A 141 -19.29 9.53 10.84
N ILE A 142 -18.29 9.78 10.02
CA ILE A 142 -16.91 9.33 10.27
C ILE A 142 -16.07 10.52 10.68
N SER A 143 -15.43 10.42 11.86
CA SER A 143 -14.40 11.36 12.32
C SER A 143 -13.03 10.74 12.12
N PRO A 144 -12.05 11.45 11.50
CA PRO A 144 -10.70 10.97 11.30
C PRO A 144 -9.97 10.78 12.61
N LEU A 145 -9.22 9.68 12.74
CA LEU A 145 -8.28 9.41 13.82
C LEU A 145 -6.84 9.57 13.35
N PHE A 146 -6.54 9.05 12.15
CA PHE A 146 -5.22 9.08 11.54
C PHE A 146 -5.31 9.41 10.06
N VAL A 147 -4.34 10.17 9.59
CA VAL A 147 -4.16 10.47 8.16
C VAL A 147 -2.79 9.93 7.75
N VAL A 148 -2.77 9.02 6.78
CA VAL A 148 -1.55 8.45 6.21
C VAL A 148 -1.33 9.05 4.83
N PRO A 149 -0.40 10.01 4.68
CA PRO A 149 -0.20 10.71 3.42
C PRO A 149 0.34 9.78 2.32
N PHE A 150 0.00 10.09 1.07
CA PHE A 150 0.48 9.44 -0.18
C PHE A 150 0.08 7.97 -0.38
N VAL A 151 -0.35 7.24 0.64
CA VAL A 151 -0.72 5.81 0.52
C VAL A 151 -1.92 5.61 -0.40
N GLY A 152 -2.83 6.58 -0.47
CA GLY A 152 -3.97 6.53 -1.38
C GLY A 152 -3.59 6.47 -2.86
N TYR A 153 -2.45 7.06 -3.26
CA TYR A 153 -1.93 6.92 -4.62
C TYR A 153 -1.52 5.46 -4.91
N LEU A 154 -0.89 4.81 -3.94
CA LEU A 154 -0.50 3.40 -4.08
C LEU A 154 -1.74 2.49 -4.13
N VAL A 155 -2.74 2.76 -3.28
CA VAL A 155 -4.04 2.06 -3.31
C VAL A 155 -4.74 2.25 -4.66
N GLY A 156 -4.81 3.50 -5.14
CA GLY A 156 -5.40 3.83 -6.43
C GLY A 156 -4.66 3.17 -7.59
N PHE A 157 -3.34 3.22 -7.60
CA PHE A 157 -2.52 2.58 -8.62
C PHE A 157 -2.68 1.05 -8.60
N ALA A 158 -2.68 0.42 -7.42
CA ALA A 158 -2.88 -1.03 -7.29
C ALA A 158 -4.24 -1.51 -7.83
N ALA A 159 -5.25 -0.64 -7.82
CA ALA A 159 -6.57 -0.92 -8.40
C ALA A 159 -6.62 -0.79 -9.94
N THR A 160 -5.58 -0.24 -10.58
CA THR A 160 -5.50 -0.16 -12.06
C THR A 160 -5.04 -1.49 -12.65
N PRO A 161 -5.36 -1.78 -13.93
CA PRO A 161 -4.83 -2.96 -14.62
C PRO A 161 -3.29 -3.06 -14.59
N ALA A 162 -2.59 -1.93 -14.75
CA ALA A 162 -1.13 -1.86 -14.67
C ALA A 162 -0.62 -2.18 -13.26
N GLY A 163 -1.25 -1.64 -12.23
CA GLY A 163 -0.94 -1.94 -10.84
C GLY A 163 -1.18 -3.41 -10.52
N TRP A 164 -2.30 -3.96 -10.99
CA TRP A 164 -2.60 -5.39 -10.79
C TRP A 164 -1.54 -6.29 -11.44
N VAL A 165 -1.10 -5.98 -12.67
CA VAL A 165 -0.01 -6.72 -13.33
C VAL A 165 1.28 -6.60 -12.54
N LEU A 166 1.64 -5.39 -12.10
CA LEU A 166 2.89 -5.16 -11.37
C LEU A 166 2.91 -5.86 -10.00
N PHE A 167 1.83 -5.74 -9.23
CA PHE A 167 1.81 -6.22 -7.83
C PHE A 167 1.34 -7.67 -7.68
N SER A 168 0.68 -8.26 -8.68
CA SER A 168 0.13 -9.61 -8.60
C SER A 168 0.68 -10.53 -9.68
N ALA A 169 0.54 -10.18 -10.96
CA ALA A 169 0.88 -11.07 -12.06
C ALA A 169 2.39 -11.29 -12.17
N ILE A 170 3.22 -10.23 -12.08
CA ILE A 170 4.67 -10.35 -12.17
C ILE A 170 5.24 -11.14 -10.99
N PRO A 171 4.99 -10.79 -9.71
CA PRO A 171 5.48 -11.58 -8.58
C PRO A 171 4.97 -13.01 -8.59
N GLY A 172 3.69 -13.22 -8.91
CA GLY A 172 3.09 -14.54 -9.01
C GLY A 172 3.76 -15.42 -10.06
N SER A 173 4.03 -14.87 -11.24
CA SER A 173 4.76 -15.58 -12.31
C SER A 173 6.17 -15.96 -11.90
N VAL A 174 6.89 -15.06 -11.22
CA VAL A 174 8.25 -15.33 -10.73
C VAL A 174 8.24 -16.44 -9.67
N ILE A 175 7.31 -16.38 -8.71
CA ILE A 175 7.15 -17.40 -7.68
C ILE A 175 6.83 -18.75 -8.33
N CYS A 176 5.89 -18.79 -9.26
CA CYS A 176 5.50 -19.99 -9.99
C CYS A 176 6.71 -20.59 -10.76
N ALA A 177 7.45 -19.76 -11.49
CA ALA A 177 8.65 -20.20 -12.21
C ALA A 177 9.74 -20.75 -11.28
N LEU A 178 9.97 -20.10 -10.13
CA LEU A 178 10.91 -20.58 -9.11
C LEU A 178 10.46 -21.92 -8.50
N TRP A 179 9.17 -22.08 -8.27
CA TRP A 179 8.59 -23.31 -7.72
C TRP A 179 8.70 -24.46 -8.70
N ILE A 180 8.32 -24.25 -9.99
CA ILE A 180 8.49 -25.23 -11.07
C ILE A 180 9.95 -25.65 -11.17
N ARG A 181 10.89 -24.69 -11.18
CA ARG A 181 12.32 -24.96 -11.23
C ARG A 181 12.79 -25.80 -10.03
N SER A 182 12.22 -25.61 -8.84
CA SER A 182 12.59 -26.38 -7.64
C SER A 182 12.19 -27.86 -7.75
N ILE A 183 11.05 -28.14 -8.41
CA ILE A 183 10.55 -29.49 -8.64
C ILE A 183 11.44 -30.22 -9.67
N TRP A 184 11.89 -29.51 -10.71
CA TRP A 184 12.68 -30.09 -11.80
C TRP A 184 14.20 -30.02 -11.56
N ALA A 185 14.65 -29.45 -10.44
CA ALA A 185 16.07 -29.41 -10.11
C ALA A 185 16.60 -30.84 -9.83
N PRO A 186 17.65 -31.32 -10.52
CA PRO A 186 18.23 -32.62 -10.23
C PRO A 186 18.70 -32.68 -8.78
N ARG A 187 18.27 -33.71 -8.04
CA ARG A 187 18.75 -33.92 -6.68
C ARG A 187 20.25 -34.15 -6.74
N PRO A 188 21.08 -33.47 -5.92
CA PRO A 188 22.49 -33.75 -5.85
C PRO A 188 22.69 -35.24 -5.52
N ARG A 189 23.37 -35.99 -6.40
CA ARG A 189 23.77 -37.36 -6.10
C ARG A 189 24.58 -37.31 -4.81
N ARG A 190 24.07 -37.91 -3.74
CA ARG A 190 24.90 -38.19 -2.55
C ARG A 190 26.06 -39.03 -3.03
N ALA A 191 27.30 -38.47 -2.97
CA ALA A 191 28.50 -39.25 -3.17
C ALA A 191 28.43 -40.38 -2.14
N SER A 192 28.44 -41.63 -2.65
CA SER A 192 28.51 -42.81 -1.79
C SER A 192 29.88 -42.80 -1.09
N VAL A 193 29.85 -42.44 0.19
CA VAL A 193 30.98 -42.63 1.10
C VAL A 193 31.04 -44.14 1.38
N GLY A 194 31.62 -44.88 0.49
CA GLY A 194 31.63 -46.32 0.60
C GLY A 194 32.63 -47.04 -0.30
N GLU A 195 33.88 -46.58 -0.38
CA GLU A 195 34.97 -47.38 -0.96
C GLU A 195 36.37 -46.89 -0.55
N ARG A 196 36.60 -46.65 0.73
CA ARG A 196 37.96 -46.49 1.26
C ARG A 196 38.17 -47.39 2.48
N GLY A 197 37.72 -48.63 2.40
CA GLY A 197 37.86 -49.58 3.49
C GLY A 197 38.46 -50.96 3.12
N ALA A 198 38.86 -51.17 1.84
CA ALA A 198 39.31 -52.49 1.40
C ALA A 198 40.65 -52.46 0.69
N ALA A 199 41.66 -51.81 1.31
CA ALA A 199 43.07 -51.93 0.82
C ALA A 199 44.05 -51.74 1.98
N ARG A 200 43.87 -52.50 3.05
CA ARG A 200 44.90 -52.83 4.03
C ARG A 200 44.55 -54.20 4.66
N GLY A 201 44.95 -55.24 4.07
CA GLY A 201 45.09 -56.59 4.55
C GLY A 201 46.25 -57.23 3.89
#